data_72896ec6c7e7dbb1e118088629902cac
#
_entry.id   72896ec6c7e7dbb1e118088629902cac
#
_cell.length_a   1.000
_cell.length_b   1.000
_cell.length_c   1.000
_cell.angle_alpha   90.00
_cell.angle_beta   90.00
_cell.angle_gamma   90.00
#
_symmetry.space_group_name_H-M   'P 1'
#
loop_
_entity.id
_entity.type
_entity.pdbx_description
1 polymer ?
#
loop_
_entity_poly.entity_id
_entity_poly.type
_entity_poly.pdbx_seq_one_letter_code
_entity_poly.pdbx_strand_id
1 'polypeptide(L)'
;MRSLVDQLDLVRHDYVLVSSGAIACGLSSLGISHKPRQLDLMQASAAVGQSQLMHTYERLFFGKKVVAQLLLSSDDFSSPVRYRNLCNTLNRLLRMRVLPIVNENDSVSVRELEGAFGDNDELSALVAAAVHANWLVLLTNVDGFYHQNGRGKPKLVRVIKRVTPGLEANCSGKSQHGRGGMRSKLRAALRATASGIHVGIANGTEPGVIPRMLNRRIGTYFPPLRVKE
;
A
#
# COMPACT_ATOMS: atom_id res chain seq x y z
N MET A 1 6.48 -12.45 -4.03
CA MET A 1 7.26 -11.30 -4.52
C MET A 1 7.77 -11.51 -5.96
N ARG A 2 8.51 -12.58 -6.31
CA ARG A 2 9.06 -12.79 -7.67
C ARG A 2 7.97 -12.66 -8.76
N SER A 3 6.85 -13.37 -8.63
CA SER A 3 5.73 -13.28 -9.57
C SER A 3 5.16 -11.84 -9.74
N LEU A 4 5.13 -11.04 -8.69
CA LEU A 4 4.70 -9.65 -8.77
C LEU A 4 5.69 -8.79 -9.55
N VAL A 5 7.00 -8.99 -9.31
CA VAL A 5 8.07 -8.27 -10.04
C VAL A 5 8.00 -8.59 -11.54
N ASP A 6 7.80 -9.86 -11.90
CA ASP A 6 7.67 -10.26 -13.31
C ASP A 6 6.44 -9.63 -13.97
N GLN A 7 5.34 -9.48 -13.25
CA GLN A 7 4.15 -8.77 -13.74
C GLN A 7 4.37 -7.27 -13.91
N LEU A 8 5.10 -6.64 -12.97
CA LEU A 8 5.44 -5.22 -13.03
C LEU A 8 6.40 -4.91 -14.18
N ASP A 9 7.30 -5.82 -14.50
CA ASP A 9 8.21 -5.69 -15.64
C ASP A 9 7.47 -5.66 -16.99
N LEU A 10 6.32 -6.32 -17.06
CA LEU A 10 5.44 -6.32 -18.24
C LEU A 10 4.56 -5.06 -18.34
N VAL A 11 4.45 -4.28 -17.27
CA VAL A 11 3.66 -3.04 -17.27
C VAL A 11 4.50 -1.91 -17.88
N ARG A 12 4.06 -1.39 -19.03
CA ARG A 12 4.71 -0.27 -19.74
C ARG A 12 4.35 1.10 -19.15
N HIS A 13 4.23 1.19 -17.83
CA HIS A 13 3.89 2.41 -17.12
C HIS A 13 4.89 2.65 -16.00
N ASP A 14 5.01 3.90 -15.58
CA ASP A 14 5.72 4.23 -14.36
C ASP A 14 4.91 3.78 -13.15
N TYR A 15 5.58 3.26 -12.12
CA TYR A 15 4.94 2.81 -10.89
C TYR A 15 5.83 3.06 -9.68
N VAL A 16 5.17 3.23 -8.55
CA VAL A 16 5.76 3.32 -7.21
C VAL A 16 5.29 2.09 -6.42
N LEU A 17 6.18 1.45 -5.69
CA LEU A 17 5.81 0.40 -4.75
C LEU A 17 5.70 0.99 -3.34
N VAL A 18 4.57 0.78 -2.68
CA VAL A 18 4.47 1.00 -1.24
C VAL A 18 4.52 -0.37 -0.58
N SER A 19 5.55 -0.57 0.20
CA SER A 19 5.89 -1.86 0.80
C SER A 19 5.55 -1.89 2.29
N SER A 20 5.50 -3.08 2.84
CA SER A 20 5.38 -3.34 4.27
C SER A 20 6.27 -4.54 4.64
N GLY A 21 6.36 -4.85 5.93
CA GLY A 21 7.02 -6.06 6.38
C GLY A 21 8.42 -5.86 6.95
N ALA A 22 8.91 -4.62 7.07
CA ALA A 22 10.21 -4.34 7.67
C ALA A 22 10.33 -4.94 9.08
N ILE A 23 9.34 -4.68 9.96
CA ILE A 23 9.33 -5.26 11.32
C ILE A 23 9.38 -6.78 11.28
N ALA A 24 8.58 -7.43 10.42
CA ALA A 24 8.53 -8.88 10.33
C ALA A 24 9.88 -9.47 9.84
N CYS A 25 10.50 -8.83 8.85
CA CYS A 25 11.84 -9.21 8.38
C CYS A 25 12.88 -9.09 9.51
N GLY A 26 12.84 -7.98 10.26
CA GLY A 26 13.77 -7.75 11.35
C GLY A 26 13.60 -8.74 12.51
N LEU A 27 12.36 -9.00 12.92
CA LEU A 27 12.06 -10.00 13.96
C LEU A 27 12.60 -11.38 13.56
N SER A 28 12.36 -11.79 12.31
CA SER A 28 12.89 -13.04 11.77
C SER A 28 14.41 -13.09 11.85
N SER A 29 15.09 -12.01 11.49
CA SER A 29 16.55 -11.94 11.50
C SER A 29 17.16 -11.92 12.89
N LEU A 30 16.44 -11.33 13.84
CA LEU A 30 16.83 -11.30 15.24
C LEU A 30 16.46 -12.60 15.99
N GLY A 31 15.84 -13.58 15.33
CA GLY A 31 15.39 -14.83 15.95
C GLY A 31 14.21 -14.65 16.90
N ILE A 32 13.47 -13.53 16.78
CA ILE A 32 12.32 -13.23 17.66
C ILE A 32 11.05 -13.83 17.03
N SER A 33 10.53 -14.87 17.64
CA SER A 33 9.39 -15.65 17.14
C SER A 33 8.02 -15.01 17.37
N HIS A 34 7.92 -14.04 18.29
CA HIS A 34 6.67 -13.36 18.64
C HIS A 34 6.78 -11.87 18.42
N LYS A 35 5.64 -11.23 18.13
CA LYS A 35 5.61 -9.78 17.96
C LYS A 35 5.73 -9.12 19.33
N PRO A 36 6.79 -8.31 19.56
CA PRO A 36 6.97 -7.62 20.83
C PRO A 36 5.89 -6.56 21.05
N ARG A 37 5.62 -6.26 22.32
CA ARG A 37 4.77 -5.12 22.69
C ARG A 37 5.58 -3.83 22.89
N GLN A 38 6.88 -3.96 23.18
CA GLN A 38 7.78 -2.83 23.38
C GLN A 38 7.99 -2.08 22.07
N LEU A 39 7.80 -0.78 22.12
CA LEU A 39 7.90 0.11 20.94
C LEU A 39 9.34 0.15 20.41
N ASP A 40 10.30 0.33 21.30
CA ASP A 40 11.74 0.39 21.00
C ASP A 40 12.23 -0.89 20.29
N LEU A 41 11.77 -2.05 20.73
CA LEU A 41 12.12 -3.33 20.09
C LEU A 41 11.45 -3.47 18.71
N MET A 42 10.24 -2.94 18.53
CA MET A 42 9.61 -2.87 17.20
C MET A 42 10.36 -1.93 16.27
N GLN A 43 10.77 -0.75 16.75
CA GLN A 43 11.55 0.22 16.00
C GLN A 43 12.92 -0.33 15.61
N ALA A 44 13.63 -0.96 16.54
CA ALA A 44 14.90 -1.63 16.28
C ALA A 44 14.74 -2.76 15.25
N SER A 45 13.68 -3.57 15.39
CA SER A 45 13.38 -4.62 14.41
C SER A 45 13.07 -4.04 13.02
N ALA A 46 12.34 -2.93 12.95
CA ALA A 46 12.09 -2.24 11.68
C ALA A 46 13.39 -1.77 11.01
N ALA A 47 14.32 -1.19 11.79
CA ALA A 47 15.61 -0.73 11.29
C ALA A 47 16.44 -1.88 10.69
N VAL A 48 16.51 -3.02 11.38
CA VAL A 48 17.20 -4.23 10.88
C VAL A 48 16.51 -4.77 9.63
N GLY A 49 15.18 -4.91 9.67
CA GLY A 49 14.43 -5.56 8.61
C GLY A 49 14.28 -4.70 7.35
N GLN A 50 14.29 -3.37 7.48
CA GLN A 50 14.17 -2.46 6.33
C GLN A 50 15.36 -2.61 5.38
N SER A 51 16.57 -2.76 5.90
CA SER A 51 17.77 -3.03 5.09
C SER A 51 17.64 -4.32 4.29
N GLN A 52 17.16 -5.39 4.92
CA GLN A 52 16.97 -6.69 4.26
C GLN A 52 15.84 -6.68 3.24
N LEU A 53 14.77 -5.95 3.53
CA LEU A 53 13.67 -5.76 2.61
C LEU A 53 14.15 -5.07 1.33
N MET A 54 14.96 -4.02 1.45
CA MET A 54 15.55 -3.33 0.31
C MET A 54 16.50 -4.22 -0.48
N HIS A 55 17.38 -4.94 0.20
CA HIS A 55 18.27 -5.90 -0.47
C HIS A 55 17.46 -6.97 -1.25
N THR A 56 16.33 -7.41 -0.72
CA THR A 56 15.43 -8.32 -1.42
C THR A 56 14.88 -7.69 -2.70
N TYR A 57 14.44 -6.45 -2.66
CA TYR A 57 13.96 -5.74 -3.84
C TYR A 57 15.07 -5.51 -4.86
N GLU A 58 16.26 -5.08 -4.44
CA GLU A 58 17.43 -4.94 -5.32
C GLU A 58 17.71 -6.22 -6.10
N ARG A 59 17.73 -7.37 -5.42
CA ARG A 59 17.93 -8.67 -6.07
C ARG A 59 16.80 -9.04 -7.03
N LEU A 60 15.56 -8.75 -6.70
CA LEU A 60 14.40 -9.08 -7.53
C LEU A 60 14.31 -8.21 -8.79
N PHE A 61 14.76 -6.96 -8.71
CA PHE A 61 14.78 -6.01 -9.84
C PHE A 61 16.14 -5.94 -10.53
N PHE A 62 17.11 -6.75 -10.12
CA PHE A 62 18.44 -6.78 -10.74
C PHE A 62 18.34 -7.01 -12.26
N GLY A 63 19.02 -6.18 -13.05
CA GLY A 63 18.94 -6.22 -14.51
C GLY A 63 17.65 -5.67 -15.14
N LYS A 64 16.66 -5.29 -14.32
CA LYS A 64 15.36 -4.76 -14.77
C LYS A 64 15.21 -3.27 -14.49
N LYS A 65 15.35 -2.86 -13.22
CA LYS A 65 15.23 -1.47 -12.77
C LYS A 65 16.18 -1.19 -11.61
N VAL A 66 16.71 0.02 -11.56
CA VAL A 66 17.31 0.56 -10.35
C VAL A 66 16.21 0.88 -9.36
N VAL A 67 16.37 0.50 -8.11
CA VAL A 67 15.44 0.79 -7.03
C VAL A 67 15.93 1.92 -6.13
N ALA A 68 15.03 2.71 -5.60
CA ALA A 68 15.34 3.77 -4.63
C ALA A 68 14.43 3.65 -3.42
N GLN A 69 14.99 3.76 -2.22
CA GLN A 69 14.24 3.72 -0.97
C GLN A 69 13.78 5.12 -0.56
N LEU A 70 12.51 5.23 -0.14
CA LEU A 70 12.00 6.38 0.60
C LEU A 70 11.29 5.89 1.86
N LEU A 71 11.71 6.44 3.02
CA LEU A 71 11.04 6.22 4.30
C LEU A 71 10.29 7.49 4.67
N LEU A 72 8.99 7.38 4.85
CA LEU A 72 8.09 8.51 5.04
C LEU A 72 7.38 8.43 6.40
N SER A 73 7.09 9.60 6.93
CA SER A 73 6.26 9.80 8.12
C SER A 73 5.07 10.72 7.79
N SER A 74 4.10 10.85 8.71
CA SER A 74 2.97 11.77 8.56
C SER A 74 3.42 13.22 8.35
N ASP A 75 4.55 13.61 8.93
CA ASP A 75 5.09 14.96 8.82
C ASP A 75 5.52 15.33 7.40
N ASP A 76 5.89 14.32 6.59
CA ASP A 76 6.27 14.53 5.18
C ASP A 76 5.09 14.98 4.32
N PHE A 77 3.86 14.68 4.77
CA PHE A 77 2.62 15.07 4.09
C PHE A 77 1.95 16.30 4.71
N SER A 78 2.20 16.60 5.98
CA SER A 78 1.61 17.73 6.70
C SER A 78 2.40 19.04 6.54
N SER A 79 3.73 18.96 6.37
CA SER A 79 4.59 20.11 6.13
C SER A 79 4.62 20.49 4.65
N PRO A 80 4.22 21.71 4.24
CA PRO A 80 4.21 22.11 2.84
C PRO A 80 5.58 22.02 2.14
N VAL A 81 6.65 22.30 2.89
CA VAL A 81 8.03 22.22 2.36
C VAL A 81 8.44 20.78 2.16
N ARG A 82 8.23 19.91 3.15
CA ARG A 82 8.57 18.48 3.06
C ARG A 82 7.76 17.80 1.97
N TYR A 83 6.45 18.07 1.90
CA TYR A 83 5.57 17.55 0.86
C TYR A 83 6.03 17.94 -0.55
N ARG A 84 6.39 19.21 -0.78
CA ARG A 84 6.92 19.66 -2.07
C ARG A 84 8.21 18.92 -2.43
N ASN A 85 9.14 18.78 -1.48
CA ASN A 85 10.39 18.05 -1.71
C ASN A 85 10.14 16.58 -2.01
N LEU A 86 9.20 15.93 -1.31
CA LEU A 86 8.77 14.55 -1.57
C LEU A 86 8.23 14.41 -2.99
N CYS A 87 7.28 15.27 -3.41
CA CYS A 87 6.74 15.26 -4.77
C CYS A 87 7.84 15.42 -5.83
N ASN A 88 8.77 16.36 -5.62
CA ASN A 88 9.88 16.61 -6.54
C ASN A 88 10.79 15.38 -6.64
N THR A 89 11.13 14.75 -5.53
CA THR A 89 11.98 13.56 -5.47
C THR A 89 11.32 12.38 -6.19
N LEU A 90 10.07 12.07 -5.87
CA LEU A 90 9.32 10.98 -6.51
C LEU A 90 9.22 11.20 -8.02
N ASN A 91 8.82 12.38 -8.45
CA ASN A 91 8.70 12.70 -9.87
C ASN A 91 10.07 12.68 -10.59
N ARG A 92 11.14 13.05 -9.91
CA ARG A 92 12.51 12.96 -10.48
C ARG A 92 12.94 11.52 -10.68
N LEU A 93 12.72 10.65 -9.68
CA LEU A 93 13.02 9.23 -9.76
C LEU A 93 12.26 8.56 -10.91
N LEU A 94 10.96 8.83 -11.04
CA LEU A 94 10.13 8.30 -12.13
C LEU A 94 10.66 8.73 -13.49
N ARG A 95 10.99 10.02 -13.68
CA ARG A 95 11.61 10.51 -14.92
C ARG A 95 12.96 9.86 -15.24
N MET A 96 13.72 9.48 -14.23
CA MET A 96 14.96 8.72 -14.37
C MET A 96 14.75 7.22 -14.59
N ARG A 97 13.48 6.76 -14.64
CA ARG A 97 13.09 5.33 -14.72
C ARG A 97 13.59 4.49 -13.54
N VAL A 98 13.89 5.14 -12.42
CA VAL A 98 14.21 4.51 -11.15
C VAL A 98 12.90 4.15 -10.45
N LEU A 99 12.82 2.97 -9.85
CA LEU A 99 11.65 2.51 -9.11
C LEU A 99 11.70 3.01 -7.66
N PRO A 100 10.80 3.93 -7.26
CA PRO A 100 10.68 4.28 -5.86
C PRO A 100 10.00 3.14 -5.08
N ILE A 101 10.62 2.72 -3.98
CA ILE A 101 10.07 1.79 -3.00
C ILE A 101 9.88 2.58 -1.71
N VAL A 102 8.63 2.81 -1.38
CA VAL A 102 8.21 3.61 -0.24
C VAL A 102 7.79 2.71 0.91
N ASN A 103 8.18 3.04 2.12
CA ASN A 103 7.67 2.44 3.34
C ASN A 103 7.50 3.51 4.43
N GLU A 104 6.76 3.19 5.49
CA GLU A 104 6.73 4.01 6.70
C GLU A 104 8.11 4.00 7.37
N ASN A 105 8.53 5.14 7.94
CA ASN A 105 9.74 5.23 8.75
C ASN A 105 9.46 4.68 10.16
N ASP A 106 9.24 3.38 10.23
CA ASP A 106 8.90 2.64 11.45
C ASP A 106 9.97 2.78 12.55
N SER A 107 11.20 3.14 12.21
CA SER A 107 12.30 3.28 13.18
C SER A 107 12.17 4.54 14.08
N VAL A 108 11.42 5.54 13.63
CA VAL A 108 11.19 6.79 14.37
C VAL A 108 9.70 7.11 14.53
N SER A 109 8.83 6.33 13.93
CA SER A 109 7.37 6.54 13.99
C SER A 109 6.86 6.21 15.39
N VAL A 110 6.13 7.14 15.99
CA VAL A 110 5.47 6.98 17.30
C VAL A 110 3.99 6.69 17.02
N ARG A 111 3.64 5.42 16.87
CA ARG A 111 2.30 4.96 16.44
C ARG A 111 1.16 5.22 17.43
N GLU A 112 1.48 5.63 18.64
CA GLU A 112 0.52 5.95 19.71
C GLU A 112 0.14 7.43 19.73
N LEU A 113 0.86 8.30 19.00
CA LEU A 113 0.52 9.70 18.86
C LEU A 113 -0.44 9.92 17.68
N GLU A 114 -1.40 10.82 17.88
CA GLU A 114 -2.32 11.28 16.83
C GLU A 114 -1.51 11.76 15.62
N GLY A 115 -1.72 11.14 14.45
CA GLY A 115 -1.05 11.53 13.20
C GLY A 115 -0.13 10.48 12.56
N ALA A 116 0.15 9.35 13.20
CA ALA A 116 0.82 8.24 12.53
C ALA A 116 -0.09 7.62 11.45
N PHE A 117 0.51 7.14 10.36
CA PHE A 117 -0.28 6.38 9.37
C PHE A 117 -0.90 5.15 10.05
N GLY A 118 -2.20 4.95 9.87
CA GLY A 118 -2.90 3.78 10.40
C GLY A 118 -2.33 2.46 9.87
N ASP A 119 -1.87 2.49 8.63
CA ASP A 119 -1.14 1.42 7.94
C ASP A 119 -0.62 1.89 6.56
N ASN A 120 0.09 1.01 5.85
CA ASN A 120 0.62 1.29 4.52
C ASN A 120 -0.46 1.48 3.43
N ASP A 121 -1.70 1.12 3.69
CA ASP A 121 -2.82 1.42 2.76
C ASP A 121 -3.05 2.94 2.70
N GLU A 122 -3.06 3.62 3.85
CA GLU A 122 -3.20 5.07 3.90
C GLU A 122 -1.99 5.78 3.29
N LEU A 123 -0.77 5.34 3.65
CA LEU A 123 0.46 5.83 3.03
C LEU A 123 0.41 5.69 1.50
N SER A 124 -0.08 4.56 0.98
CA SER A 124 -0.17 4.32 -0.46
C SER A 124 -1.14 5.29 -1.16
N ALA A 125 -2.25 5.65 -0.51
CA ALA A 125 -3.18 6.64 -1.06
C ALA A 125 -2.57 8.06 -1.10
N LEU A 126 -1.80 8.43 -0.08
CA LEU A 126 -1.08 9.72 -0.02
C LEU A 126 0.02 9.80 -1.08
N VAL A 127 0.80 8.72 -1.24
CA VAL A 127 1.84 8.64 -2.27
C VAL A 127 1.22 8.69 -3.66
N ALA A 128 0.12 7.96 -3.89
CA ALA A 128 -0.59 7.99 -5.17
C ALA A 128 -1.07 9.42 -5.53
N ALA A 129 -1.56 10.17 -4.55
CA ALA A 129 -1.93 11.58 -4.75
C ALA A 129 -0.71 12.46 -5.05
N ALA A 130 0.41 12.26 -4.33
CA ALA A 130 1.65 13.04 -4.49
C ALA A 130 2.29 12.89 -5.88
N VAL A 131 2.12 11.75 -6.53
CA VAL A 131 2.62 11.50 -7.89
C VAL A 131 1.53 11.66 -8.98
N HIS A 132 0.34 12.09 -8.63
CA HIS A 132 -0.83 12.17 -9.54
C HIS A 132 -1.06 10.85 -10.29
N ALA A 133 -1.06 9.74 -9.56
CA ALA A 133 -1.21 8.42 -10.14
C ALA A 133 -2.58 8.26 -10.84
N ASN A 134 -2.63 7.54 -11.94
CA ASN A 134 -3.90 7.15 -12.57
C ASN A 134 -4.58 6.02 -11.80
N TRP A 135 -3.79 5.12 -11.19
CA TRP A 135 -4.26 3.95 -10.48
C TRP A 135 -3.55 3.75 -9.14
N LEU A 136 -4.31 3.32 -8.15
CA LEU A 136 -3.82 2.71 -6.91
C LEU A 136 -4.29 1.26 -6.86
N VAL A 137 -3.38 0.30 -6.78
CA VAL A 137 -3.72 -1.12 -6.62
C VAL A 137 -3.31 -1.58 -5.23
N LEU A 138 -4.30 -1.92 -4.40
CA LEU A 138 -4.12 -2.45 -3.06
C LEU A 138 -4.15 -3.98 -3.11
N LEU A 139 -3.01 -4.60 -2.90
CA LEU A 139 -2.88 -6.05 -2.89
C LEU A 139 -3.17 -6.60 -1.49
N THR A 140 -3.94 -7.69 -1.44
CA THR A 140 -4.35 -8.35 -0.21
C THR A 140 -4.34 -9.87 -0.40
N ASN A 141 -4.69 -10.62 0.62
CA ASN A 141 -4.83 -12.09 0.59
C ASN A 141 -6.26 -12.57 0.31
N VAL A 142 -7.17 -11.65 -0.01
CA VAL A 142 -8.56 -11.96 -0.40
C VAL A 142 -8.85 -11.35 -1.77
N ASP A 143 -9.84 -11.91 -2.50
CA ASP A 143 -10.08 -11.51 -3.90
C ASP A 143 -10.63 -10.09 -4.07
N GLY A 144 -11.01 -9.42 -2.98
CA GLY A 144 -11.55 -8.07 -2.97
C GLY A 144 -12.50 -7.85 -1.79
N PHE A 145 -13.40 -6.91 -1.92
CA PHE A 145 -14.42 -6.62 -0.90
C PHE A 145 -15.59 -7.60 -1.03
N TYR A 146 -15.89 -8.29 0.07
CA TYR A 146 -17.04 -9.18 0.18
C TYR A 146 -18.15 -8.51 1.00
N HIS A 147 -19.34 -8.51 0.44
CA HIS A 147 -20.56 -8.08 1.14
C HIS A 147 -21.37 -9.29 1.57
N GLN A 148 -21.79 -9.30 2.84
CA GLN A 148 -22.65 -10.35 3.39
C GLN A 148 -24.04 -9.79 3.66
N ASN A 149 -25.03 -10.30 2.92
CA ASN A 149 -26.45 -9.98 3.17
C ASN A 149 -27.05 -11.04 4.10
N GLY A 150 -27.21 -10.68 5.36
CA GLY A 150 -27.83 -11.56 6.35
C GLY A 150 -27.06 -12.87 6.57
N ARG A 151 -27.77 -14.03 6.54
CA ARG A 151 -27.18 -15.36 6.75
C ARG A 151 -26.62 -16.00 5.47
N GLY A 152 -26.60 -15.30 4.35
CA GLY A 152 -26.08 -15.80 3.08
C GLY A 152 -24.56 -15.90 3.03
N LYS A 153 -24.01 -16.62 2.03
CA LYS A 153 -22.55 -16.63 1.76
C LYS A 153 -22.10 -15.24 1.31
N PRO A 154 -20.93 -14.75 1.78
CA PRO A 154 -20.38 -13.49 1.31
C PRO A 154 -20.20 -13.48 -0.21
N LYS A 155 -20.61 -12.39 -0.88
CA LYS A 155 -20.45 -12.22 -2.32
C LYS A 155 -19.41 -11.14 -2.62
N LEU A 156 -18.52 -11.42 -3.56
CA LEU A 156 -17.54 -10.45 -4.03
C LEU A 156 -18.24 -9.30 -4.76
N VAL A 157 -17.99 -8.07 -4.29
CA VAL A 157 -18.49 -6.85 -4.93
C VAL A 157 -17.49 -6.38 -5.96
N ARG A 158 -17.86 -6.41 -7.22
CA ARG A 158 -16.96 -6.04 -8.33
C ARG A 158 -16.71 -4.55 -8.46
N VAL A 159 -17.70 -3.73 -8.16
CA VAL A 159 -17.62 -2.27 -8.29
C VAL A 159 -18.27 -1.60 -7.09
N ILE A 160 -17.54 -0.70 -6.46
CA ILE A 160 -18.06 0.18 -5.39
C ILE A 160 -17.90 1.62 -5.89
N LYS A 161 -19.02 2.25 -6.27
CA LYS A 161 -19.02 3.63 -6.80
C LYS A 161 -18.74 4.68 -5.73
N ARG A 162 -19.06 4.38 -4.47
CA ARG A 162 -18.86 5.29 -3.32
C ARG A 162 -18.68 4.48 -2.05
N VAL A 163 -17.63 4.77 -1.31
CA VAL A 163 -17.44 4.24 0.04
C VAL A 163 -18.34 5.01 0.98
N THR A 164 -19.18 4.31 1.75
CA THR A 164 -20.10 4.88 2.74
C THR A 164 -19.72 4.41 4.14
N PRO A 165 -20.08 5.15 5.20
CA PRO A 165 -19.86 4.71 6.58
C PRO A 165 -20.45 3.32 6.87
N GLY A 166 -21.59 2.98 6.25
CA GLY A 166 -22.19 1.65 6.37
C GLY A 166 -21.35 0.52 5.77
N LEU A 167 -20.61 0.78 4.68
CA LEU A 167 -19.66 -0.18 4.13
C LEU A 167 -18.48 -0.40 5.08
N GLU A 168 -17.97 0.65 5.70
CA GLU A 168 -16.89 0.54 6.68
C GLU A 168 -17.33 -0.21 7.95
N ALA A 169 -18.55 0.03 8.42
CA ALA A 169 -19.12 -0.64 9.59
C ALA A 169 -19.29 -2.16 9.34
N ASN A 170 -19.60 -2.56 8.12
CA ASN A 170 -19.77 -3.97 7.74
C ASN A 170 -18.45 -4.73 7.56
N CYS A 171 -17.29 -4.05 7.70
CA CYS A 171 -15.97 -4.68 7.68
C CYS A 171 -15.59 -5.27 9.06
N SER A 172 -16.45 -6.12 9.63
CA SER A 172 -16.25 -6.76 10.94
C SER A 172 -15.37 -8.03 10.81
N GLY A 173 -14.14 -7.89 10.35
CA GLY A 173 -13.15 -8.96 10.32
C GLY A 173 -11.79 -8.42 10.73
N LYS A 174 -11.31 -8.73 11.96
CA LYS A 174 -9.89 -8.56 12.29
C LYS A 174 -9.08 -9.48 11.38
N SER A 175 -8.21 -8.92 10.54
CA SER A 175 -7.23 -9.73 9.84
C SER A 175 -6.31 -10.38 10.88
N GLN A 176 -6.22 -11.71 10.89
CA GLN A 176 -5.39 -12.45 11.84
C GLN A 176 -3.88 -12.16 11.67
N HIS A 177 -3.44 -11.58 10.55
CA HIS A 177 -2.03 -11.46 10.17
C HIS A 177 -1.58 -10.07 9.68
N GLY A 178 -2.34 -9.00 9.91
CA GLY A 178 -1.91 -7.66 9.46
C GLY A 178 -2.63 -6.52 10.18
N ARG A 179 -1.98 -5.34 10.24
CA ARG A 179 -2.55 -4.12 10.83
C ARG A 179 -3.62 -3.48 9.94
N GLY A 180 -3.55 -3.68 8.61
CA GLY A 180 -4.48 -3.16 7.62
C GLY A 180 -5.57 -4.20 7.29
N GLY A 181 -6.76 -4.04 7.86
CA GLY A 181 -7.94 -4.81 7.48
C GLY A 181 -8.60 -4.26 6.22
N MET A 182 -9.70 -4.85 5.78
CA MET A 182 -10.50 -4.32 4.67
C MET A 182 -10.96 -2.88 4.93
N ARG A 183 -11.18 -2.51 6.19
CA ARG A 183 -11.58 -1.15 6.59
C ARG A 183 -10.52 -0.10 6.22
N SER A 184 -9.23 -0.39 6.42
CA SER A 184 -8.18 0.55 6.03
C SER A 184 -8.09 0.69 4.51
N LYS A 185 -8.23 -0.41 3.78
CA LYS A 185 -8.28 -0.40 2.31
C LYS A 185 -9.45 0.42 1.76
N LEU A 186 -10.62 0.35 2.41
CA LEU A 186 -11.75 1.21 2.05
C LEU A 186 -11.46 2.69 2.31
N ARG A 187 -10.78 3.04 3.40
CA ARG A 187 -10.39 4.43 3.70
C ARG A 187 -9.35 4.94 2.69
N ALA A 188 -8.35 4.12 2.37
CA ALA A 188 -7.38 4.43 1.32
C ALA A 188 -8.07 4.62 -0.04
N ALA A 189 -9.04 3.75 -0.38
CA ALA A 189 -9.83 3.87 -1.59
C ALA A 189 -10.65 5.17 -1.61
N LEU A 190 -11.30 5.53 -0.49
CA LEU A 190 -12.05 6.78 -0.36
C LEU A 190 -11.15 8.01 -0.61
N ARG A 191 -9.98 8.04 0.04
CA ARG A 191 -9.00 9.12 -0.12
C ARG A 191 -8.50 9.23 -1.58
N ALA A 192 -8.06 8.13 -2.15
CA ALA A 192 -7.51 8.12 -3.51
C ALA A 192 -8.56 8.47 -4.57
N THR A 193 -9.79 7.94 -4.46
CA THR A 193 -10.88 8.26 -5.39
C THR A 193 -11.31 9.71 -5.31
N ALA A 194 -11.24 10.35 -4.13
CA ALA A 194 -11.47 11.79 -3.97
C ALA A 194 -10.41 12.64 -4.69
N SER A 195 -9.20 12.12 -4.89
CA SER A 195 -8.12 12.74 -5.67
C SER A 195 -8.18 12.38 -7.17
N GLY A 196 -9.28 11.81 -7.66
CA GLY A 196 -9.44 11.47 -9.07
C GLY A 196 -8.72 10.18 -9.51
N ILE A 197 -8.28 9.34 -8.58
CA ILE A 197 -7.48 8.13 -8.82
C ILE A 197 -8.40 6.91 -8.89
N HIS A 198 -8.21 6.05 -9.89
CA HIS A 198 -8.84 4.73 -9.94
C HIS A 198 -8.24 3.82 -8.86
N VAL A 199 -9.07 3.08 -8.12
CA VAL A 199 -8.56 2.15 -7.11
C VAL A 199 -9.02 0.73 -7.38
N GLY A 200 -8.12 -0.22 -7.18
CA GLY A 200 -8.39 -1.65 -7.23
C GLY A 200 -7.94 -2.35 -5.94
N ILE A 201 -8.79 -3.23 -5.41
CA ILE A 201 -8.41 -4.16 -4.33
C ILE A 201 -8.44 -5.56 -4.91
N ALA A 202 -7.33 -6.30 -4.85
CA ALA A 202 -7.24 -7.62 -5.45
C ALA A 202 -6.31 -8.55 -4.67
N ASN A 203 -6.47 -9.85 -4.88
CA ASN A 203 -5.63 -10.87 -4.28
C ASN A 203 -4.24 -10.88 -4.93
N GLY A 204 -3.22 -10.52 -4.16
CA GLY A 204 -1.83 -10.42 -4.63
C GLY A 204 -1.20 -11.76 -4.99
N THR A 205 -1.82 -12.89 -4.64
CA THR A 205 -1.35 -14.24 -5.00
C THR A 205 -1.85 -14.71 -6.37
N GLU A 206 -2.85 -14.00 -6.95
CA GLU A 206 -3.42 -14.34 -8.25
C GLU A 206 -2.41 -14.12 -9.39
N PRO A 207 -2.27 -15.08 -10.31
CA PRO A 207 -1.47 -14.89 -11.51
C PRO A 207 -1.99 -13.74 -12.38
N GLY A 208 -1.10 -12.85 -12.79
CA GLY A 208 -1.46 -11.71 -13.63
C GLY A 208 -2.37 -10.70 -12.92
N VAL A 209 -2.28 -10.58 -11.57
CA VAL A 209 -3.14 -9.69 -10.77
C VAL A 209 -3.09 -8.24 -11.27
N ILE A 210 -1.92 -7.71 -11.58
CA ILE A 210 -1.77 -6.30 -11.98
C ILE A 210 -2.51 -6.03 -13.33
N PRO A 211 -2.15 -6.66 -14.45
CA PRO A 211 -2.83 -6.39 -15.72
C PRO A 211 -4.32 -6.74 -15.68
N ARG A 212 -4.72 -7.79 -14.95
CA ARG A 212 -6.14 -8.16 -14.81
C ARG A 212 -6.93 -7.14 -13.99
N MET A 213 -6.31 -6.54 -12.94
CA MET A 213 -6.94 -5.49 -12.15
C MET A 213 -7.07 -4.19 -12.94
N LEU A 214 -6.02 -3.75 -13.62
CA LEU A 214 -6.05 -2.56 -14.47
C LEU A 214 -7.14 -2.68 -15.55
N ASN A 215 -7.38 -3.88 -16.07
CA ASN A 215 -8.48 -4.19 -16.99
C ASN A 215 -9.82 -4.49 -16.29
N ARG A 216 -9.93 -4.32 -14.97
CA ARG A 216 -11.15 -4.54 -14.14
C ARG A 216 -11.73 -5.95 -14.24
N ARG A 217 -10.89 -6.96 -14.54
CA ARG A 217 -11.31 -8.35 -14.70
C ARG A 217 -11.36 -9.12 -13.39
N ILE A 218 -10.69 -8.63 -12.35
CA ILE A 218 -10.64 -9.25 -11.01
C ILE A 218 -10.81 -8.18 -9.94
N GLY A 219 -10.94 -8.60 -8.68
CA GLY A 219 -10.95 -7.71 -7.53
C GLY A 219 -12.22 -6.89 -7.38
N THR A 220 -12.09 -5.87 -6.55
CA THR A 220 -13.08 -4.80 -6.36
C THR A 220 -12.53 -3.50 -6.90
N TYR A 221 -13.24 -2.89 -7.81
CA TYR A 221 -12.89 -1.63 -8.46
C TYR A 221 -13.67 -0.46 -7.86
N PHE A 222 -12.99 0.65 -7.64
CA PHE A 222 -13.54 1.93 -7.18
C PHE A 222 -13.23 2.99 -8.26
N PRO A 223 -14.23 3.52 -8.95
CA PRO A 223 -14.04 4.61 -9.91
C PRO A 223 -13.65 5.91 -9.19
N PRO A 224 -12.88 6.81 -9.84
CA PRO A 224 -12.61 8.13 -9.30
C PRO A 224 -13.92 8.90 -9.09
N LEU A 225 -13.98 9.67 -8.01
CA LEU A 225 -15.09 10.59 -7.82
C LEU A 225 -14.92 11.74 -8.82
N ARG A 226 -15.96 11.99 -9.61
CA ARG A 226 -15.96 13.19 -10.48
C ARG A 226 -15.98 14.42 -9.56
N VAL A 227 -14.95 15.22 -9.61
CA VAL A 227 -15.02 16.59 -9.09
C VAL A 227 -16.08 17.28 -9.94
N LYS A 228 -17.18 17.72 -9.34
CA LYS A 228 -18.10 18.64 -10.02
C LYS A 228 -17.32 19.94 -10.14
N GLU A 229 -17.03 20.33 -11.38
CA GLU A 229 -16.61 21.68 -11.72
C GLU A 229 -17.64 22.70 -11.25
#